data_90b860dca240b710f7bfd0578213b7e9
#
_entry.id   90b860dca240b710f7bfd0578213b7e9
#
_cell.length_a   1.000
_cell.length_b   1.000
_cell.length_c   1.000
_cell.angle_alpha   90.00
_cell.angle_beta   90.00
_cell.angle_gamma   90.00
#
_symmetry.space_group_name_H-M   'P 1'
#
loop_
_entity.id
_entity.type
_entity.pdbx_description
1 polymer ?
#
loop_
_entity_poly.entity_id
_entity_poly.type
_entity_poly.pdbx_seq_one_letter_code
_entity_poly.pdbx_strand_id
1 'polypeptide(L)' 'TKSDYCQKCGYDGEILIDDNLKWYCPNCGNRDHETLNVARRTCG' A
#
# COMPACT_ATOMS: atom_id res chain seq x y z
N THR A 1 -2.10 -10.86 -12.11
CA THR A 1 -1.73 -9.90 -12.03
C THR A 1 -2.36 -8.79 -11.29
N LYS A 2 -2.28 -8.70 -10.02
CA LYS A 2 -2.82 -7.72 -9.27
C LYS A 2 -1.80 -6.79 -8.77
N SER A 3 -2.04 -5.53 -8.78
CA SER A 3 -1.17 -4.55 -8.24
C SER A 3 -1.65 -4.08 -6.92
N ASP A 4 -0.81 -3.38 -6.20
CA ASP A 4 -1.23 -2.76 -4.97
C ASP A 4 -2.12 -1.57 -5.30
N TYR A 5 -2.94 -1.18 -4.36
CA TYR A 5 -3.91 -0.13 -4.65
C TYR A 5 -4.19 0.66 -3.37
N CYS A 6 -4.18 1.97 -3.47
CA CYS A 6 -4.51 2.83 -2.35
C CYS A 6 -5.93 3.32 -2.53
N GLN A 7 -6.81 3.00 -1.60
CA GLN A 7 -8.20 3.41 -1.72
C GLN A 7 -8.41 4.85 -1.33
N LYS A 8 -7.41 5.48 -0.72
CA LYS A 8 -7.59 6.84 -0.28
C LYS A 8 -7.42 7.83 -1.43
N CYS A 9 -6.42 7.64 -2.25
CA CYS A 9 -6.20 8.55 -3.36
C CYS A 9 -6.44 7.89 -4.71
N GLY A 10 -6.66 6.60 -4.71
CA GLY A 10 -6.89 5.89 -5.97
C GLY A 10 -5.62 5.49 -6.67
N TYR A 11 -4.48 5.52 -5.96
CA TYR A 11 -3.22 5.17 -6.59
C TYR A 11 -3.22 3.68 -6.95
N ASP A 12 -2.81 3.40 -8.15
CA ASP A 12 -2.79 2.03 -8.64
C ASP A 12 -1.37 1.75 -9.07
N GLY A 13 -0.67 0.95 -8.33
CA GLY A 13 0.71 0.63 -8.66
C GLY A 13 1.31 -0.15 -7.54
N GLU A 14 2.47 0.25 -7.10
CA GLU A 14 3.19 -0.50 -6.08
C GLU A 14 3.23 0.31 -4.78
N ILE A 15 2.74 -0.27 -3.72
CA ILE A 15 2.82 0.36 -2.41
C ILE A 15 4.19 0.03 -1.83
N LEU A 16 4.81 1.01 -1.24
CA LEU A 16 6.16 0.85 -0.70
C LEU A 16 6.10 0.62 0.80
N ILE A 17 7.23 0.25 1.36
CA ILE A 17 7.31 0.00 2.78
C ILE A 17 8.41 0.90 3.34
N ASP A 18 8.20 1.47 4.51
CA ASP A 18 9.19 2.38 5.06
C ASP A 18 10.08 1.66 6.06
N ASP A 19 10.91 2.43 6.77
CA ASP A 19 11.87 1.84 7.69
C ASP A 19 11.19 1.16 8.87
N ASN A 20 9.98 1.53 9.16
CA ASN A 20 9.24 0.91 10.25
C ASN A 20 8.49 -0.31 9.78
N LEU A 21 8.76 -0.77 8.59
CA LEU A 21 8.08 -1.93 8.02
C LEU A 21 6.59 -1.70 7.92
N LYS A 22 6.22 -0.45 7.60
CA LYS A 22 4.82 -0.11 7.43
C LYS A 22 4.55 0.25 5.99
N TRP A 23 3.51 -0.29 5.43
CA TRP A 23 3.14 0.00 4.06
C TRP A 23 2.64 1.44 3.98
N TYR A 24 2.97 2.11 2.92
CA TYR A 24 2.50 3.47 2.73
C TYR A 24 2.33 3.74 1.23
N CYS A 25 1.42 4.63 0.92
CA CYS A 25 1.17 4.98 -0.46
C CYS A 25 2.18 6.04 -0.90
N PRO A 26 2.93 5.78 -1.97
CA PRO A 26 3.92 6.77 -2.42
C PRO A 26 3.27 7.96 -3.11
N ASN A 27 1.98 7.90 -3.37
CA ASN A 27 1.31 8.99 -4.05
C ASN A 27 0.75 10.01 -3.07
N CYS A 28 0.00 9.59 -2.08
CA CYS A 28 -0.59 10.50 -1.12
C CYS A 28 0.05 10.37 0.26
N GLY A 29 0.85 9.37 0.49
CA GLY A 29 1.49 9.19 1.79
C GLY A 29 0.60 8.50 2.79
N ASN A 30 -0.49 7.91 2.35
CA ASN A 30 -1.42 7.24 3.26
C ASN A 30 -0.73 6.04 3.91
N ARG A 31 -0.86 5.92 5.21
CA ARG A 31 -0.25 4.80 5.93
C ARG A 31 -1.28 3.90 6.57
N ASP A 32 -2.54 4.09 6.24
CA ASP A 32 -3.61 3.32 6.83
C ASP A 32 -3.73 2.01 6.08
N HIS A 33 -3.27 0.92 6.67
CA HIS A 33 -3.24 -0.35 5.94
C HIS A 33 -4.63 -0.86 5.62
N GLU A 34 -5.66 -0.30 6.23
CA GLU A 34 -7.01 -0.73 5.88
C GLU A 34 -7.44 -0.15 4.55
N THR A 35 -6.84 0.97 4.14
CA THR A 35 -7.15 1.53 2.85
C THR A 35 -6.06 1.24 1.84
N LEU A 36 -5.03 0.50 2.24
CA LEU A 36 -3.96 0.11 1.33
C LEU A 36 -4.12 -1.36 0.99
N ASN A 37 -4.43 -1.60 -0.27
CA ASN A 37 -4.61 -2.96 -0.72
C ASN A 37 -3.30 -3.46 -1.28
N VAL A 38 -2.56 -4.24 -0.53
CA VAL A 38 -1.24 -4.70 -0.94
C VAL A 38 -1.32 -6.17 -1.31
N ALA A 39 -1.09 -6.48 -2.56
CA ALA A 39 -1.21 -7.85 -3.02
C ALA A 39 -0.18 -8.76 -2.38
N ARG A 40 0.99 -8.22 -2.04
CA ARG A 40 2.04 -9.03 -1.46
C ARG A 40 1.96 -9.12 0.05
N ARG A 41 1.00 -8.47 0.64
CA ARG A 41 0.88 -8.47 2.08
C ARG A 41 0.39 -9.83 2.52
N THR A 42 1.31 -10.68 2.93
CA THR A 42 0.84 -11.96 3.29
C THR A 42 1.26 -12.18 4.64
N CYS A 43 0.58 -12.83 5.41
CA CYS A 43 0.88 -13.07 6.70
C CYS A 43 1.58 -14.28 6.86
N GLY A 44 2.12 -14.71 6.06
CA GLY A 44 2.97 -15.85 6.21
C GLY A 44 2.54 -16.84 7.17
#